data_bd9f35013565fa252aaaab9e92715456
#
_entry.id   bd9f35013565fa252aaaab9e92715456
#
_cell.length_a   1.000
_cell.length_b   1.000
_cell.length_c   1.000
_cell.angle_alpha   90.00
_cell.angle_beta   90.00
_cell.angle_gamma   90.00
#
_symmetry.space_group_name_H-M   'P 1'
#
loop_
_entity.id
_entity.type
_entity.pdbx_description
1 polymer ?
#
loop_
_entity_poly.entity_id
_entity_poly.type
_entity_poly.pdbx_seq_one_letter_code
_entity_poly.pdbx_strand_id
1 'polypeptide(L)'
;MPARAVWLSLGAVLLISGGMYALSGRAPAVMAEHKRLADPLLNFTDQEIVEQQLAALQQKIRANPQDSTLWAELGEYYLYRNSYQNAYQAYQRAMLLRGENAELWSALATVRYYQAGQKMTDETRQLIDNALALDSNEVTARMLLASDAFLHADYAEAISQWQRLLDLNSPRVNRAKLIEAMNMAKMLQNQG
;
A
#
# COMPACT_ATOMS: atom_id res chain seq x y z
N MET A 1 69.72 -1.96 -22.13
CA MET A 1 69.02 -1.56 -20.86
C MET A 1 67.69 -0.79 -21.08
N PRO A 2 66.92 -0.98 -22.14
CA PRO A 2 65.61 -0.24 -22.24
C PRO A 2 64.40 -0.97 -21.68
N ALA A 3 64.45 -2.32 -21.54
CA ALA A 3 63.26 -3.09 -21.16
C ALA A 3 62.75 -2.80 -19.70
N ARG A 4 63.67 -2.58 -18.75
CA ARG A 4 63.29 -2.29 -17.35
C ARG A 4 62.59 -0.92 -17.17
N ALA A 5 62.98 0.10 -17.96
CA ALA A 5 62.35 1.39 -17.91
C ALA A 5 60.92 1.41 -18.47
N VAL A 6 60.65 0.59 -19.47
CA VAL A 6 59.32 0.43 -20.08
C VAL A 6 58.36 -0.27 -19.09
N TRP A 7 58.79 -1.30 -18.36
CA TRP A 7 57.95 -1.95 -17.35
C TRP A 7 57.67 -1.07 -16.15
N LEU A 8 58.61 -0.20 -15.74
CA LEU A 8 58.39 0.75 -14.64
C LEU A 8 57.43 1.86 -15.07
N SER A 9 57.49 2.33 -16.30
CA SER A 9 56.52 3.33 -16.79
C SER A 9 55.09 2.78 -16.98
N LEU A 10 54.96 1.54 -17.45
CA LEU A 10 53.65 0.85 -17.54
C LEU A 10 53.05 0.63 -16.14
N GLY A 11 53.87 0.21 -15.16
CA GLY A 11 53.41 0.04 -13.79
C GLY A 11 52.95 1.34 -13.14
N ALA A 12 53.65 2.43 -13.38
CA ALA A 12 53.28 3.79 -12.87
C ALA A 12 51.97 4.27 -13.52
N VAL A 13 51.77 4.07 -14.81
CA VAL A 13 50.50 4.44 -15.49
C VAL A 13 49.31 3.64 -14.96
N LEU A 14 49.48 2.36 -14.71
CA LEU A 14 48.40 1.53 -14.13
C LEU A 14 48.05 1.95 -12.67
N LEU A 15 49.06 2.31 -11.87
CA LEU A 15 48.83 2.78 -10.51
C LEU A 15 48.17 4.18 -10.47
N ILE A 16 48.57 5.09 -11.37
CA ILE A 16 47.97 6.41 -11.47
C ILE A 16 46.52 6.32 -11.99
N SER A 17 46.27 5.52 -13.02
CA SER A 17 44.92 5.33 -13.56
C SER A 17 43.99 4.62 -12.56
N GLY A 18 44.48 3.61 -11.83
CA GLY A 18 43.74 2.95 -10.75
C GLY A 18 43.43 3.88 -9.59
N GLY A 19 44.43 4.70 -9.19
CA GLY A 19 44.24 5.70 -8.14
C GLY A 19 43.26 6.82 -8.53
N MET A 20 43.35 7.33 -9.76
CA MET A 20 42.37 8.30 -10.26
C MET A 20 40.95 7.74 -10.39
N TYR A 21 40.82 6.46 -10.78
CA TYR A 21 39.53 5.78 -10.82
C TYR A 21 38.93 5.62 -9.41
N ALA A 22 39.74 5.23 -8.42
CA ALA A 22 39.29 5.12 -7.02
C ALA A 22 38.89 6.47 -6.42
N LEU A 23 39.59 7.56 -6.77
CA LEU A 23 39.32 8.92 -6.31
C LEU A 23 38.15 9.59 -7.05
N SER A 24 37.75 9.07 -8.22
CA SER A 24 36.65 9.64 -9.03
C SER A 24 35.26 9.42 -8.43
N GLY A 25 35.14 8.71 -7.31
CA GLY A 25 33.86 8.34 -6.68
C GLY A 25 33.03 7.33 -7.49
N ARG A 26 33.55 6.88 -8.64
CA ARG A 26 32.86 5.89 -9.51
C ARG A 26 33.01 4.45 -9.02
N ALA A 27 34.09 4.15 -8.31
CA ALA A 27 34.34 2.81 -7.77
C ALA A 27 33.22 2.32 -6.82
N PRO A 28 32.73 3.12 -5.84
CA PRO A 28 31.61 2.68 -5.00
C PRO A 28 30.30 2.53 -5.80
N ALA A 29 30.05 3.38 -6.80
CA ALA A 29 28.88 3.27 -7.65
C ALA A 29 28.88 1.99 -8.50
N VAL A 30 30.06 1.63 -9.08
CA VAL A 30 30.23 0.37 -9.85
C VAL A 30 30.11 -0.84 -8.94
N MET A 31 30.66 -0.81 -7.73
CA MET A 31 30.50 -1.89 -6.76
C MET A 31 29.06 -2.05 -6.28
N ALA A 32 28.35 -0.95 -6.07
CA ALA A 32 26.92 -0.97 -5.73
C ALA A 32 26.09 -1.57 -6.86
N GLU A 33 26.40 -1.21 -8.11
CA GLU A 33 25.74 -1.75 -9.30
C GLU A 33 26.05 -3.25 -9.48
N HIS A 34 27.30 -3.69 -9.29
CA HIS A 34 27.64 -5.11 -9.30
C HIS A 34 26.92 -5.90 -8.19
N LYS A 35 26.79 -5.33 -7.00
CA LYS A 35 26.04 -5.95 -5.92
C LYS A 35 24.55 -6.04 -6.23
N ARG A 36 23.99 -5.00 -6.86
CA ARG A 36 22.61 -4.99 -7.34
C ARG A 36 22.37 -6.06 -8.41
N LEU A 37 23.28 -6.17 -9.37
CA LEU A 37 23.20 -7.18 -10.44
C LEU A 37 23.40 -8.61 -9.92
N ALA A 38 24.10 -8.79 -8.79
CA ALA A 38 24.31 -10.09 -8.17
C ALA A 38 23.17 -10.53 -7.25
N ASP A 39 22.35 -9.59 -6.79
CA ASP A 39 21.19 -9.88 -5.95
C ASP A 39 19.91 -9.87 -6.80
N PRO A 40 19.29 -11.04 -7.04
CA PRO A 40 18.09 -11.12 -7.86
C PRO A 40 16.93 -10.25 -7.35
N LEU A 41 16.87 -10.00 -6.04
CA LEU A 41 15.82 -9.18 -5.42
C LEU A 41 16.03 -7.68 -5.65
N LEU A 42 17.27 -7.23 -5.88
CA LEU A 42 17.60 -5.83 -6.19
C LEU A 42 17.52 -5.49 -7.68
N ASN A 43 17.28 -6.49 -8.54
CA ASN A 43 17.21 -6.30 -9.98
C ASN A 43 15.82 -5.95 -10.51
N PHE A 44 14.79 -6.06 -9.68
CA PHE A 44 13.44 -5.73 -10.09
C PHE A 44 13.15 -4.25 -9.81
N THR A 45 12.57 -3.57 -10.78
CA THR A 45 11.92 -2.27 -10.56
C THR A 45 10.67 -2.47 -9.70
N ASP A 46 10.21 -1.42 -9.03
CA ASP A 46 8.95 -1.46 -8.27
C ASP A 46 7.78 -1.95 -9.13
N GLN A 47 7.80 -1.63 -10.42
CA GLN A 47 6.77 -2.08 -11.35
C GLN A 47 6.85 -3.58 -11.62
N GLU A 48 8.06 -4.13 -11.83
CA GLU A 48 8.26 -5.57 -12.04
C GLU A 48 7.89 -6.39 -10.81
N ILE A 49 8.21 -5.89 -9.61
CA ILE A 49 7.80 -6.52 -8.34
C ILE A 49 6.27 -6.60 -8.27
N VAL A 50 5.60 -5.51 -8.60
CA VAL A 50 4.14 -5.42 -8.60
C VAL A 50 3.52 -6.37 -9.63
N GLU A 51 4.06 -6.44 -10.84
CA GLU A 51 3.59 -7.36 -11.88
C GLU A 51 3.78 -8.82 -11.49
N GLN A 52 4.90 -9.15 -10.85
CA GLN A 52 5.15 -10.49 -10.31
C GLN A 52 4.17 -10.85 -9.18
N GLN A 53 3.86 -9.92 -8.28
CA GLN A 53 2.87 -10.13 -7.23
C GLN A 53 1.50 -10.45 -7.82
N LEU A 54 1.07 -9.68 -8.83
CA LEU A 54 -0.19 -9.93 -9.53
C LEU A 54 -0.18 -11.30 -10.21
N ALA A 55 0.88 -11.63 -10.95
CA ALA A 55 0.98 -12.91 -11.64
C ALA A 55 0.94 -14.09 -10.66
N ALA A 56 1.64 -13.99 -9.53
CA ALA A 56 1.63 -15.00 -8.47
C ALA A 56 0.23 -15.17 -7.86
N LEU A 57 -0.46 -14.06 -7.57
CA LEU A 57 -1.82 -14.09 -7.03
C LEU A 57 -2.81 -14.69 -8.03
N GLN A 58 -2.72 -14.33 -9.31
CA GLN A 58 -3.54 -14.91 -10.37
C GLN A 58 -3.27 -16.41 -10.55
N GLN A 59 -2.04 -16.87 -10.36
CA GLN A 59 -1.70 -18.29 -10.39
C GLN A 59 -2.36 -19.04 -9.22
N LYS A 60 -2.33 -18.47 -8.00
CA LYS A 60 -3.02 -19.03 -6.84
C LYS A 60 -4.54 -19.13 -7.08
N ILE A 61 -5.15 -18.09 -7.65
CA ILE A 61 -6.57 -18.07 -7.99
C ILE A 61 -6.91 -19.14 -9.04
N ARG A 62 -6.06 -19.31 -10.07
CA ARG A 62 -6.26 -20.39 -11.06
C ARG A 62 -6.20 -21.77 -10.44
N ALA A 63 -5.32 -21.98 -9.45
CA ALA A 63 -5.22 -23.24 -8.72
C ALA A 63 -6.40 -23.47 -7.76
N ASN A 64 -6.92 -22.39 -7.15
CA ASN A 64 -8.01 -22.45 -6.16
C ASN A 64 -9.08 -21.39 -6.47
N PRO A 65 -9.88 -21.53 -7.54
CA PRO A 65 -10.80 -20.48 -8.01
C PRO A 65 -12.00 -20.24 -7.06
N GLN A 66 -12.22 -21.14 -6.10
CA GLN A 66 -13.29 -21.05 -5.09
C GLN A 66 -12.78 -20.45 -3.76
N ASP A 67 -11.50 -20.12 -3.65
CA ASP A 67 -10.97 -19.47 -2.45
C ASP A 67 -11.33 -17.98 -2.46
N SER A 68 -12.32 -17.63 -1.65
CA SER A 68 -12.79 -16.25 -1.51
C SER A 68 -11.73 -15.28 -0.97
N THR A 69 -10.75 -15.78 -0.22
CA THR A 69 -9.67 -14.96 0.35
C THR A 69 -8.76 -14.45 -0.75
N LEU A 70 -8.41 -15.32 -1.71
CA LEU A 70 -7.59 -14.92 -2.87
C LEU A 70 -8.29 -13.87 -3.74
N TRP A 71 -9.61 -13.94 -3.88
CA TRP A 71 -10.38 -12.92 -4.59
C TRP A 71 -10.44 -11.60 -3.81
N ALA A 72 -10.52 -11.64 -2.48
CA ALA A 72 -10.45 -10.45 -1.65
C ALA A 72 -9.05 -9.80 -1.72
N GLU A 73 -7.96 -10.59 -1.66
CA GLU A 73 -6.59 -10.11 -1.88
C GLU A 73 -6.43 -9.45 -3.26
N LEU A 74 -7.04 -10.01 -4.31
CA LEU A 74 -7.03 -9.42 -5.65
C LEU A 74 -7.79 -8.09 -5.67
N GLY A 75 -8.90 -7.98 -4.94
CA GLY A 75 -9.64 -6.74 -4.74
C GLY A 75 -8.78 -5.66 -4.09
N GLU A 76 -8.08 -6.01 -3.01
CA GLU A 76 -7.15 -5.12 -2.30
C GLU A 76 -6.00 -4.67 -3.20
N TYR A 77 -5.39 -5.59 -3.94
CA TYR A 77 -4.36 -5.28 -4.92
C TYR A 77 -4.83 -4.23 -5.94
N TYR A 78 -6.01 -4.42 -6.54
CA TYR A 78 -6.56 -3.50 -7.51
C TYR A 78 -6.96 -2.15 -6.89
N LEU A 79 -7.47 -2.15 -5.67
CA LEU A 79 -7.81 -0.92 -4.93
C LEU A 79 -6.56 -0.07 -4.70
N TYR A 80 -5.47 -0.69 -4.25
CA TYR A 80 -4.19 -0.02 -4.04
C TYR A 80 -3.63 0.61 -5.34
N ARG A 81 -3.95 0.01 -6.48
CA ARG A 81 -3.55 0.49 -7.82
C ARG A 81 -4.57 1.47 -8.43
N ASN A 82 -5.55 1.92 -7.69
CA ASN A 82 -6.65 2.77 -8.16
C ASN A 82 -7.44 2.16 -9.34
N SER A 83 -7.37 0.84 -9.51
CA SER A 83 -8.13 0.10 -10.51
C SER A 83 -9.50 -0.30 -9.94
N TYR A 84 -10.32 0.72 -9.66
CA TYR A 84 -11.55 0.58 -8.88
C TYR A 84 -12.55 -0.42 -9.47
N GLN A 85 -12.69 -0.43 -10.79
CA GLN A 85 -13.62 -1.37 -11.43
C GLN A 85 -13.19 -2.83 -11.23
N ASN A 86 -11.89 -3.13 -11.37
CA ASN A 86 -11.36 -4.48 -11.15
C ASN A 86 -11.41 -4.85 -9.66
N ALA A 87 -11.13 -3.90 -8.75
CA ALA A 87 -11.26 -4.10 -7.31
C ALA A 87 -12.70 -4.48 -6.94
N TYR A 88 -13.68 -3.75 -7.46
CA TYR A 88 -15.09 -4.03 -7.21
C TYR A 88 -15.50 -5.43 -7.66
N GLN A 89 -15.12 -5.82 -8.87
CA GLN A 89 -15.42 -7.16 -9.40
C GLN A 89 -14.78 -8.28 -8.57
N ALA A 90 -13.53 -8.08 -8.13
CA ALA A 90 -12.83 -9.06 -7.33
C ALA A 90 -13.49 -9.21 -5.94
N TYR A 91 -13.85 -8.12 -5.27
CA TYR A 91 -14.59 -8.18 -4.00
C TYR A 91 -15.99 -8.77 -4.15
N GLN A 92 -16.71 -8.46 -5.24
CA GLN A 92 -17.98 -9.11 -5.53
C GLN A 92 -17.81 -10.63 -5.69
N ARG A 93 -16.74 -11.06 -6.37
CA ARG A 93 -16.46 -12.49 -6.51
C ARG A 93 -16.16 -13.14 -5.17
N ALA A 94 -15.38 -12.48 -4.30
CA ALA A 94 -15.14 -12.94 -2.94
C ALA A 94 -16.45 -13.09 -2.15
N MET A 95 -17.35 -12.12 -2.27
CA MET A 95 -18.66 -12.13 -1.61
C MET A 95 -19.56 -13.26 -2.11
N LEU A 96 -19.59 -13.52 -3.42
CA LEU A 96 -20.34 -14.64 -3.98
C LEU A 96 -19.86 -16.00 -3.47
N LEU A 97 -18.56 -16.13 -3.17
CA LEU A 97 -17.97 -17.38 -2.70
C LEU A 97 -18.07 -17.58 -1.19
N ARG A 98 -17.92 -16.51 -0.41
CA ARG A 98 -17.92 -16.56 1.06
C ARG A 98 -19.31 -16.32 1.67
N GLY A 99 -20.18 -15.63 0.93
CA GLY A 99 -21.39 -15.03 1.46
C GLY A 99 -21.19 -13.60 1.94
N GLU A 100 -22.27 -12.95 2.27
CA GLU A 100 -22.25 -11.57 2.78
C GLU A 100 -21.56 -11.50 4.14
N ASN A 101 -20.64 -10.55 4.28
CA ASN A 101 -20.00 -10.21 5.54
C ASN A 101 -19.62 -8.73 5.60
N ALA A 102 -19.46 -8.22 6.79
CA ALA A 102 -19.19 -6.81 7.04
C ALA A 102 -17.91 -6.30 6.36
N GLU A 103 -16.85 -7.13 6.36
CA GLU A 103 -15.56 -6.74 5.76
C GLU A 103 -15.65 -6.56 4.24
N LEU A 104 -16.36 -7.43 3.53
CA LEU A 104 -16.51 -7.31 2.08
C LEU A 104 -17.45 -6.17 1.70
N TRP A 105 -18.51 -5.91 2.48
CA TRP A 105 -19.35 -4.75 2.28
C TRP A 105 -18.58 -3.44 2.46
N SER A 106 -17.76 -3.33 3.50
CA SER A 106 -16.92 -2.14 3.72
C SER A 106 -15.78 -1.99 2.69
N ALA A 107 -15.25 -3.11 2.18
CA ALA A 107 -14.30 -3.08 1.06
C ALA A 107 -14.95 -2.53 -0.22
N LEU A 108 -16.17 -2.98 -0.56
CA LEU A 108 -16.94 -2.45 -1.68
C LEU A 108 -17.28 -0.96 -1.50
N ALA A 109 -17.65 -0.55 -0.28
CA ALA A 109 -17.88 0.85 0.07
C ALA A 109 -16.62 1.70 -0.16
N THR A 110 -15.47 1.19 0.26
CA THR A 110 -14.17 1.85 0.06
C THR A 110 -13.86 2.04 -1.42
N VAL A 111 -14.08 1.02 -2.24
CA VAL A 111 -13.89 1.12 -3.70
C VAL A 111 -14.79 2.21 -4.29
N ARG A 112 -16.08 2.24 -3.94
CA ARG A 112 -17.03 3.25 -4.46
C ARG A 112 -16.70 4.65 -4.01
N TYR A 113 -16.29 4.81 -2.75
CA TYR A 113 -15.85 6.09 -2.20
C TYR A 113 -14.67 6.69 -2.99
N TYR A 114 -13.61 5.91 -3.19
CA TYR A 114 -12.46 6.38 -3.97
C TYR A 114 -12.77 6.55 -5.46
N GLN A 115 -13.58 5.69 -6.04
CA GLN A 115 -14.03 5.81 -7.44
C GLN A 115 -14.83 7.10 -7.67
N ALA A 116 -15.59 7.54 -6.68
CA ALA A 116 -16.35 8.80 -6.71
C ALA A 116 -15.49 10.04 -6.37
N GLY A 117 -14.18 9.90 -6.26
CA GLY A 117 -13.28 11.00 -5.90
C GLY A 117 -13.41 11.41 -4.44
N GLN A 118 -13.48 10.44 -3.55
CA GLN A 118 -13.64 10.61 -2.09
C GLN A 118 -14.94 11.35 -1.72
N LYS A 119 -16.04 10.92 -2.33
CA LYS A 119 -17.37 11.44 -2.04
C LYS A 119 -18.26 10.34 -1.47
N MET A 120 -18.97 10.68 -0.40
CA MET A 120 -19.97 9.83 0.23
C MET A 120 -21.27 9.86 -0.58
N THR A 121 -21.32 9.06 -1.66
CA THR A 121 -22.52 8.88 -2.46
C THR A 121 -23.57 8.04 -1.73
N ASP A 122 -24.83 8.07 -2.17
CA ASP A 122 -25.89 7.22 -1.61
C ASP A 122 -25.55 5.73 -1.71
N GLU A 123 -24.94 5.30 -2.84
CA GLU A 123 -24.45 3.93 -3.00
C GLU A 123 -23.39 3.59 -1.97
N THR A 124 -22.40 4.47 -1.79
CA THR A 124 -21.33 4.26 -0.79
C THR A 124 -21.91 4.17 0.62
N ARG A 125 -22.86 5.04 0.95
CA ARG A 125 -23.55 5.02 2.25
C ARG A 125 -24.30 3.73 2.48
N GLN A 126 -25.06 3.26 1.50
CA GLN A 126 -25.79 1.99 1.60
C GLN A 126 -24.85 0.79 1.81
N LEU A 127 -23.69 0.75 1.15
CA LEU A 127 -22.69 -0.30 1.34
C LEU A 127 -22.11 -0.27 2.77
N ILE A 128 -21.88 0.94 3.33
CA ILE A 128 -21.45 1.10 4.72
C ILE A 128 -22.55 0.62 5.68
N ASP A 129 -23.80 1.00 5.43
CA ASP A 129 -24.93 0.60 6.26
C ASP A 129 -25.10 -0.92 6.29
N ASN A 130 -24.93 -1.60 5.15
CA ASN A 130 -24.93 -3.06 5.07
C ASN A 130 -23.79 -3.67 5.91
N ALA A 131 -22.59 -3.09 5.85
CA ALA A 131 -21.46 -3.55 6.66
C ALA A 131 -21.76 -3.39 8.16
N LEU A 132 -22.23 -2.23 8.57
CA LEU A 132 -22.51 -1.91 9.98
C LEU A 132 -23.76 -2.62 10.53
N ALA A 133 -24.69 -3.04 9.67
CA ALA A 133 -25.81 -3.87 10.06
C ALA A 133 -25.38 -5.30 10.43
N LEU A 134 -24.33 -5.83 9.75
CA LEU A 134 -23.76 -7.15 10.05
C LEU A 134 -22.77 -7.10 11.22
N ASP A 135 -21.95 -6.07 11.28
CA ASP A 135 -21.02 -5.79 12.38
C ASP A 135 -21.00 -4.30 12.67
N SER A 136 -21.69 -3.89 13.72
CA SER A 136 -21.74 -2.47 14.14
C SER A 136 -20.36 -1.90 14.49
N ASN A 137 -19.35 -2.73 14.64
CA ASN A 137 -17.98 -2.38 14.98
C ASN A 137 -17.00 -2.58 13.82
N GLU A 138 -17.51 -2.78 12.59
CA GLU A 138 -16.64 -3.02 11.44
C GLU A 138 -15.66 -1.83 11.25
N VAL A 139 -14.36 -2.18 11.29
CA VAL A 139 -13.28 -1.20 11.40
C VAL A 139 -13.17 -0.34 10.13
N THR A 140 -13.24 -0.95 8.96
CA THR A 140 -13.04 -0.25 7.68
C THR A 140 -14.19 0.72 7.40
N ALA A 141 -15.44 0.30 7.66
CA ALA A 141 -16.61 1.17 7.51
C ALA A 141 -16.54 2.40 8.43
N ARG A 142 -16.17 2.20 9.71
CA ARG A 142 -16.01 3.30 10.66
C ARG A 142 -14.83 4.21 10.31
N MET A 143 -13.71 3.64 9.86
CA MET A 143 -12.59 4.45 9.38
C MET A 143 -12.98 5.30 8.17
N LEU A 144 -13.78 4.76 7.25
CA LEU A 144 -14.24 5.47 6.08
C LEU A 144 -15.17 6.64 6.46
N LEU A 145 -16.13 6.40 7.35
CA LEU A 145 -17.01 7.46 7.90
C LEU A 145 -16.20 8.55 8.59
N ALA A 146 -15.26 8.18 9.47
CA ALA A 146 -14.42 9.13 10.18
C ALA A 146 -13.55 9.97 9.24
N SER A 147 -12.98 9.34 8.21
CA SER A 147 -12.14 10.02 7.23
C SER A 147 -12.96 10.99 6.38
N ASP A 148 -14.15 10.60 5.94
CA ASP A 148 -15.06 11.47 5.20
C ASP A 148 -15.51 12.66 6.03
N ALA A 149 -15.94 12.43 7.27
CA ALA A 149 -16.32 13.47 8.20
C ALA A 149 -15.17 14.48 8.46
N PHE A 150 -13.94 13.98 8.65
CA PHE A 150 -12.77 14.83 8.82
C PHE A 150 -12.49 15.69 7.58
N LEU A 151 -12.58 15.12 6.38
CA LEU A 151 -12.38 15.84 5.12
C LEU A 151 -13.42 16.95 4.89
N HIS A 152 -14.63 16.77 5.43
CA HIS A 152 -15.72 17.74 5.34
C HIS A 152 -15.81 18.66 6.58
N ALA A 153 -14.77 18.70 7.41
CA ALA A 153 -14.68 19.49 8.64
C ALA A 153 -15.75 19.16 9.71
N ASP A 154 -16.42 18.00 9.59
CA ASP A 154 -17.25 17.47 10.67
C ASP A 154 -16.36 16.74 11.69
N TYR A 155 -15.60 17.55 12.43
CA TYR A 155 -14.61 17.02 13.38
C TYR A 155 -15.27 16.27 14.55
N ALA A 156 -16.50 16.67 14.92
CA ALA A 156 -17.23 16.00 16.00
C ALA A 156 -17.57 14.56 15.63
N GLU A 157 -18.09 14.33 14.42
CA GLU A 157 -18.40 13.00 13.92
C GLU A 157 -17.12 12.17 13.70
N ALA A 158 -16.06 12.76 13.10
CA ALA A 158 -14.78 12.09 12.94
C ALA A 158 -14.24 11.58 14.28
N ILE A 159 -14.20 12.42 15.31
CA ILE A 159 -13.77 12.07 16.67
C ILE A 159 -14.64 10.95 17.25
N SER A 160 -15.96 11.04 17.08
CA SER A 160 -16.90 10.03 17.57
C SER A 160 -16.61 8.64 16.97
N GLN A 161 -16.43 8.55 15.65
CA GLN A 161 -16.13 7.30 14.96
C GLN A 161 -14.76 6.74 15.37
N TRP A 162 -13.72 7.59 15.47
CA TRP A 162 -12.39 7.16 15.91
C TRP A 162 -12.37 6.73 17.38
N GLN A 163 -13.14 7.40 18.27
CA GLN A 163 -13.25 6.98 19.66
C GLN A 163 -13.83 5.57 19.78
N ARG A 164 -14.90 5.27 19.04
CA ARG A 164 -15.48 3.91 19.00
C ARG A 164 -14.43 2.87 18.57
N LEU A 165 -13.59 3.19 17.57
CA LEU A 165 -12.51 2.29 17.13
C LEU A 165 -11.43 2.09 18.20
N LEU A 166 -11.10 3.13 18.97
CA LEU A 166 -10.18 3.00 20.10
C LEU A 166 -10.75 2.11 21.21
N ASP A 167 -12.05 2.24 21.49
CA ASP A 167 -12.74 1.50 22.55
C ASP A 167 -12.83 0.00 22.23
N LEU A 168 -12.85 -0.37 20.94
CA LEU A 168 -12.84 -1.76 20.49
C LEU A 168 -11.54 -2.52 20.82
N ASN A 169 -10.44 -1.80 21.03
CA ASN A 169 -9.12 -2.39 21.24
C ASN A 169 -8.73 -3.45 20.20
N SER A 170 -9.16 -3.27 18.95
CA SER A 170 -8.89 -4.20 17.86
C SER A 170 -7.43 -4.14 17.39
N PRO A 171 -6.76 -5.28 17.13
CA PRO A 171 -5.42 -5.30 16.57
C PRO A 171 -5.33 -4.70 15.15
N ARG A 172 -6.48 -4.59 14.44
CA ARG A 172 -6.58 -3.95 13.12
C ARG A 172 -6.44 -2.41 13.20
N VAL A 173 -6.50 -1.83 14.41
CA VAL A 173 -6.48 -0.38 14.62
C VAL A 173 -5.10 0.07 15.11
N ASN A 174 -4.46 0.96 14.35
CA ASN A 174 -3.26 1.65 14.82
C ASN A 174 -3.65 2.75 15.81
N ARG A 175 -3.67 2.41 17.09
CA ARG A 175 -4.10 3.32 18.18
C ARG A 175 -3.33 4.64 18.22
N ALA A 176 -2.01 4.60 18.01
CA ALA A 176 -1.19 5.81 18.05
C ALA A 176 -1.58 6.80 16.95
N LYS A 177 -1.73 6.33 15.71
CA LYS A 177 -2.18 7.16 14.58
C LYS A 177 -3.59 7.68 14.77
N LEU A 178 -4.46 6.89 15.39
CA LEU A 178 -5.85 7.29 15.64
C LEU A 178 -5.92 8.42 16.68
N ILE A 179 -5.15 8.31 17.76
CA ILE A 179 -5.04 9.36 18.79
C ILE A 179 -4.48 10.65 18.19
N GLU A 180 -3.48 10.56 17.34
CA GLU A 180 -2.91 11.71 16.63
C GLU A 180 -3.96 12.40 15.75
N ALA A 181 -4.69 11.64 14.94
CA ALA A 181 -5.78 12.16 14.10
C ALA A 181 -6.89 12.84 14.93
N MET A 182 -7.29 12.22 16.05
CA MET A 182 -8.28 12.81 16.97
C MET A 182 -7.78 14.10 17.60
N ASN A 183 -6.51 14.17 17.99
CA ASN A 183 -5.95 15.40 18.56
C ASN A 183 -5.92 16.52 17.52
N MET A 184 -5.59 16.20 16.27
CA MET A 184 -5.65 17.15 15.15
C MET A 184 -7.09 17.65 14.93
N ALA A 185 -8.07 16.74 14.88
CA ALA A 185 -9.48 17.10 14.72
C ALA A 185 -9.97 18.01 15.86
N LYS A 186 -9.64 17.71 17.11
CA LYS A 186 -9.97 18.56 18.29
C LYS A 186 -9.34 19.95 18.19
N MET A 187 -8.09 20.02 17.74
CA MET A 187 -7.40 21.29 17.55
C MET A 187 -8.09 22.14 16.47
N LEU A 188 -8.45 21.55 15.34
CA LEU A 188 -9.15 22.23 14.24
C LEU A 188 -10.56 22.66 14.65
N GLN A 189 -11.28 21.82 15.39
CA GLN A 189 -12.63 22.12 15.91
C GLN A 189 -12.63 23.35 16.83
N ASN A 190 -11.56 23.58 17.61
CA ASN A 190 -11.46 24.71 18.52
C ASN A 190 -11.00 26.02 17.83
N GLN A 191 -10.61 25.98 16.56
CA GLN A 191 -10.14 27.12 15.79
C GLN A 191 -11.22 27.72 14.87
N GLY A 192 -12.32 27.03 14.66
CA GLY A 192 -13.47 27.45 13.85
C GLY A 192 -14.63 27.86 14.71
#